data_c08af5db657e373980ebf1a9d26425cd
#
_entry.id   c08af5db657e373980ebf1a9d26425cd
#
_cell.length_a   1.000
_cell.length_b   1.000
_cell.length_c   1.000
_cell.angle_alpha   90.00
_cell.angle_beta   90.00
_cell.angle_gamma   90.00
#
_symmetry.space_group_name_H-M   'P 1'
#
loop_
_entity.id
_entity.type
_entity.pdbx_description
1 polymer ?
#
loop_
_entity_poly.entity_id
_entity_poly.type
_entity_poly.pdbx_seq_one_letter_code
_entity_poly.pdbx_strand_id
1 'polypeptide(L)'
;LPIPAAAEVVASTVLLYFADGAFYLTSNEGTQIKCPISVACLWVNVFTQAEDGEPLTDHLMYCAPTPEQLPPTDRLKQEAKGLADFIIALRQAPVLAEAYSGPILFEGIAVAELVAQKLFDNDGLIASREPVYAVENQSRQSSLNRLDARVNQRICSNKITIKAVPKIKSFNTTPLVGSFEVDAEGVVPKDELVLVEKGILRTLINDRVPTLKVKESNGHSRPAWSEGGYLTSQKAPGIIQVSYADGQPLASFRKEVLREAADNGLDSIYVVRKLQKQNPGMNREMYAAAARSYAQSQPIAIYRVLVKTGEEQLVRSAVFSEFPIANFKRITQGCADLMVYNTVFSRGGTALPVSFIVPQGLVFDDVSIEKGKITKPKLRLVPNPVLARH
;
A
#
# COMPACT_ATOMS: atom_id res chain seq x y z
N LEU A 1 -2.32 -17.20 -24.88
CA LEU A 1 -2.05 -18.58 -24.39
C LEU A 1 -3.25 -19.04 -23.59
N PRO A 2 -3.89 -20.17 -23.91
CA PRO A 2 -4.92 -20.72 -23.05
C PRO A 2 -4.24 -21.23 -21.77
N ILE A 3 -4.43 -20.50 -20.68
CA ILE A 3 -4.07 -20.97 -19.34
C ILE A 3 -5.16 -22.00 -18.98
N PRO A 4 -4.85 -23.24 -18.57
CA PRO A 4 -5.85 -24.22 -18.17
C PRO A 4 -6.79 -23.74 -17.04
N ALA A 5 -6.31 -22.80 -16.22
CA ALA A 5 -7.07 -22.10 -15.19
C ALA A 5 -8.01 -20.98 -15.72
N ALA A 6 -8.02 -20.71 -17.04
CA ALA A 6 -8.77 -19.59 -17.61
C ALA A 6 -10.30 -19.71 -17.46
N ALA A 7 -10.82 -20.91 -17.24
CA ALA A 7 -12.26 -21.12 -17.03
C ALA A 7 -12.77 -20.58 -15.69
N GLU A 8 -11.90 -20.39 -14.70
CA GLU A 8 -12.26 -19.91 -13.36
C GLU A 8 -11.93 -18.43 -13.14
N VAL A 9 -11.13 -17.82 -14.00
CA VAL A 9 -10.84 -16.38 -14.01
C VAL A 9 -11.88 -15.69 -14.91
N VAL A 10 -12.71 -14.86 -14.32
CA VAL A 10 -13.81 -14.16 -15.04
C VAL A 10 -13.27 -13.02 -15.89
N ALA A 11 -12.30 -12.28 -15.39
CA ALA A 11 -11.67 -11.19 -16.12
C ALA A 11 -10.20 -11.00 -15.69
N SER A 12 -9.39 -10.57 -16.65
CA SER A 12 -8.02 -10.15 -16.41
C SER A 12 -7.70 -8.88 -17.21
N THR A 13 -6.86 -8.03 -16.66
CA THR A 13 -6.41 -6.81 -17.32
C THR A 13 -4.91 -6.67 -17.12
N VAL A 14 -4.20 -6.34 -18.21
CA VAL A 14 -2.79 -5.96 -18.15
C VAL A 14 -2.69 -4.53 -18.62
N LEU A 15 -2.11 -3.67 -17.79
CA LEU A 15 -1.87 -2.26 -18.10
C LEU A 15 -0.36 -1.99 -18.00
N LEU A 16 0.23 -1.51 -19.07
CA LEU A 16 1.57 -0.95 -19.06
C LEU A 16 1.44 0.58 -19.20
N TYR A 17 1.92 1.28 -18.21
CA TYR A 17 2.03 2.74 -18.21
C TYR A 17 3.50 3.13 -18.24
N PHE A 18 3.85 4.00 -19.14
CA PHE A 18 5.18 4.59 -19.22
C PHE A 18 5.05 6.11 -19.38
N ALA A 19 5.72 6.84 -18.53
CA ALA A 19 5.84 8.29 -18.63
C ALA A 19 7.33 8.66 -18.56
N ASP A 20 7.77 9.44 -19.52
CA ASP A 20 9.12 10.01 -19.57
C ASP A 20 9.03 11.49 -19.96
N GLY A 21 9.72 12.34 -19.20
CA GLY A 21 9.64 13.77 -19.41
C GLY A 21 10.47 14.55 -18.39
N ALA A 22 10.27 15.85 -18.40
CA ALA A 22 10.91 16.72 -17.43
C ALA A 22 9.97 17.85 -17.01
N PHE A 23 9.98 18.16 -15.74
CA PHE A 23 9.40 19.36 -15.19
C PHE A 23 10.45 20.48 -15.19
N TYR A 24 10.09 21.65 -15.69
CA TYR A 24 10.93 22.85 -15.69
C TYR A 24 10.26 23.92 -14.84
N LEU A 25 11.03 24.54 -13.95
CA LEU A 25 10.61 25.70 -13.20
C LEU A 25 11.61 26.83 -13.40
N THR A 26 11.10 28.02 -13.70
CA THR A 26 11.86 29.27 -13.70
C THR A 26 11.09 30.28 -12.86
N SER A 27 11.73 30.94 -11.92
CA SER A 27 11.14 31.97 -11.08
C SER A 27 11.89 33.30 -11.24
N ASN A 28 11.21 34.40 -10.88
CA ASN A 28 11.81 35.72 -10.81
C ASN A 28 12.81 35.88 -9.67
N GLU A 29 12.88 34.92 -8.76
CA GLU A 29 13.88 34.83 -7.68
C GLU A 29 15.19 34.17 -8.15
N GLY A 30 15.32 33.88 -9.43
CA GLY A 30 16.52 33.27 -10.02
C GLY A 30 16.56 31.74 -9.97
N THR A 31 15.51 31.08 -9.48
CA THR A 31 15.43 29.63 -9.48
C THR A 31 15.24 29.11 -10.92
N GLN A 32 16.12 28.20 -11.34
CA GLN A 32 16.01 27.48 -12.60
C GLN A 32 16.27 26.01 -12.34
N ILE A 33 15.28 25.17 -12.55
CA ILE A 33 15.40 23.74 -12.34
C ILE A 33 14.84 22.95 -13.53
N LYS A 34 15.43 21.77 -13.74
CA LYS A 34 14.92 20.72 -14.60
C LYS A 34 14.87 19.44 -13.78
N CYS A 35 13.67 18.93 -13.53
CA CYS A 35 13.47 17.65 -12.84
C CYS A 35 13.05 16.60 -13.85
N PRO A 36 13.89 15.62 -14.19
CA PRO A 36 13.48 14.49 -15.00
C PRO A 36 12.46 13.65 -14.20
N ILE A 37 11.44 13.17 -14.89
CA ILE A 37 10.43 12.27 -14.36
C ILE A 37 10.33 11.12 -15.34
N SER A 38 10.73 9.93 -14.89
CA SER A 38 10.59 8.72 -15.69
C SER A 38 10.06 7.60 -14.81
N VAL A 39 9.03 6.91 -15.26
CA VAL A 39 8.46 5.76 -14.58
C VAL A 39 7.78 4.83 -15.58
N ALA A 40 8.05 3.54 -15.46
CA ALA A 40 7.33 2.47 -16.12
C ALA A 40 6.63 1.63 -15.06
N CYS A 41 5.32 1.45 -15.18
CA CYS A 41 4.55 0.60 -14.28
C CYS A 41 3.76 -0.43 -15.09
N LEU A 42 3.96 -1.70 -14.76
CA LEU A 42 3.17 -2.82 -15.26
C LEU A 42 2.20 -3.25 -14.18
N TRP A 43 0.94 -3.30 -14.53
CA TRP A 43 -0.14 -3.72 -13.65
C TRP A 43 -0.88 -4.90 -14.26
N VAL A 44 -1.01 -5.98 -13.51
CA VAL A 44 -1.80 -7.16 -13.89
C VAL A 44 -2.88 -7.34 -12.85
N ASN A 45 -4.14 -7.38 -13.26
CA ASN A 45 -5.26 -7.65 -12.38
C ASN A 45 -5.96 -8.91 -12.83
N VAL A 46 -6.49 -9.64 -11.86
CA VAL A 46 -7.39 -10.77 -12.07
C VAL A 46 -8.63 -10.61 -11.20
N PHE A 47 -9.74 -11.04 -11.73
CA PHE A 47 -11.03 -11.04 -11.07
C PHE A 47 -11.71 -12.39 -11.22
N THR A 48 -12.30 -12.88 -10.15
CA THR A 48 -13.17 -14.06 -10.14
C THR A 48 -14.32 -13.86 -9.15
N GLN A 49 -15.20 -14.85 -9.06
CA GLN A 49 -16.28 -14.87 -8.09
C GLN A 49 -16.33 -16.23 -7.41
N ALA A 50 -16.42 -16.26 -6.10
CA ALA A 50 -16.65 -17.49 -5.35
C ALA A 50 -18.07 -18.03 -5.56
N GLU A 51 -18.30 -19.29 -5.22
CA GLU A 51 -19.61 -19.94 -5.39
C GLU A 51 -20.74 -19.29 -4.58
N ASP A 52 -20.40 -18.70 -3.43
CA ASP A 52 -21.33 -17.93 -2.61
C ASP A 52 -21.61 -16.51 -3.12
N GLY A 53 -20.99 -16.13 -4.24
CA GLY A 53 -21.17 -14.84 -4.90
C GLY A 53 -20.18 -13.75 -4.45
N GLU A 54 -19.22 -14.06 -3.58
CA GLU A 54 -18.19 -13.09 -3.18
C GLU A 54 -17.30 -12.72 -4.38
N PRO A 55 -17.19 -11.42 -4.72
CA PRO A 55 -16.25 -10.97 -5.74
C PRO A 55 -14.82 -10.99 -5.18
N LEU A 56 -13.91 -11.65 -5.88
CA LEU A 56 -12.52 -11.78 -5.51
C LEU A 56 -11.64 -11.13 -6.57
N THR A 57 -10.67 -10.35 -6.12
CA THR A 57 -9.71 -9.68 -6.99
C THR A 57 -8.32 -9.75 -6.40
N ASP A 58 -7.34 -9.86 -7.27
CA ASP A 58 -5.93 -9.74 -6.89
C ASP A 58 -5.14 -9.08 -8.02
N HIS A 59 -3.93 -8.61 -7.71
CA HIS A 59 -3.11 -7.87 -8.66
C HIS A 59 -1.61 -8.12 -8.47
N LEU A 60 -0.86 -7.88 -9.54
CA LEU A 60 0.60 -7.67 -9.49
C LEU A 60 0.89 -6.26 -9.96
N MET A 61 1.87 -5.61 -9.37
CA MET A 61 2.35 -4.32 -9.81
C MET A 61 3.86 -4.26 -9.72
N TYR A 62 4.48 -3.82 -10.81
CA TYR A 62 5.90 -3.55 -10.90
C TYR A 62 6.09 -2.11 -11.37
N CYS A 63 6.91 -1.35 -10.67
CA CYS A 63 7.31 -0.02 -11.09
C CYS A 63 8.84 0.04 -11.12
N ALA A 64 9.37 0.60 -12.19
CA ALA A 64 10.80 0.82 -12.45
C ALA A 64 11.01 2.21 -13.07
N PRO A 65 12.21 2.78 -13.00
CA PRO A 65 12.50 4.06 -13.67
C PRO A 65 12.30 4.00 -15.18
N THR A 66 12.61 2.87 -15.82
CA THR A 66 12.43 2.67 -17.27
C THR A 66 11.81 1.30 -17.57
N PRO A 67 11.21 1.09 -18.77
CA PRO A 67 10.64 -0.19 -19.16
C PRO A 67 11.65 -1.35 -19.15
N GLU A 68 12.90 -1.09 -19.49
CA GLU A 68 13.97 -2.10 -19.54
C GLU A 68 14.35 -2.62 -18.16
N GLN A 69 14.03 -1.86 -17.09
CA GLN A 69 14.27 -2.23 -15.71
C GLN A 69 13.09 -2.96 -15.07
N LEU A 70 11.99 -3.13 -15.80
CA LEU A 70 10.89 -4.02 -15.37
C LEU A 70 11.38 -5.48 -15.38
N PRO A 71 10.75 -6.37 -14.60
CA PRO A 71 11.13 -7.78 -14.59
C PRO A 71 11.08 -8.39 -16.00
N PRO A 72 11.99 -9.31 -16.34
CA PRO A 72 12.00 -9.96 -17.64
C PRO A 72 10.71 -10.75 -17.89
N THR A 73 10.34 -10.88 -19.16
CA THR A 73 9.06 -11.46 -19.60
C THR A 73 8.78 -12.84 -19.01
N ASP A 74 9.78 -13.70 -18.88
CA ASP A 74 9.59 -15.04 -18.34
C ASP A 74 9.25 -15.05 -16.85
N ARG A 75 9.88 -14.14 -16.08
CA ARG A 75 9.51 -13.90 -14.68
C ARG A 75 8.09 -13.35 -14.57
N LEU A 76 7.72 -12.38 -15.40
CA LEU A 76 6.36 -11.82 -15.43
C LEU A 76 5.32 -12.88 -15.75
N LYS A 77 5.60 -13.79 -16.71
CA LYS A 77 4.69 -14.91 -17.02
C LYS A 77 4.54 -15.88 -15.84
N GLN A 78 5.64 -16.20 -15.18
CA GLN A 78 5.63 -17.09 -14.01
C GLN A 78 4.82 -16.48 -12.86
N GLU A 79 5.03 -15.20 -12.56
CA GLU A 79 4.32 -14.52 -11.49
C GLU A 79 2.84 -14.27 -11.83
N ALA A 80 2.52 -14.00 -13.11
CA ALA A 80 1.13 -13.94 -13.58
C ALA A 80 0.41 -15.28 -13.46
N LYS A 81 1.12 -16.39 -13.72
CA LYS A 81 0.59 -17.73 -13.45
C LYS A 81 0.35 -17.94 -11.96
N GLY A 82 1.31 -17.57 -11.10
CA GLY A 82 1.15 -17.65 -9.65
C GLY A 82 -0.03 -16.80 -9.14
N LEU A 83 -0.29 -15.63 -9.75
CA LEU A 83 -1.47 -14.82 -9.47
C LEU A 83 -2.78 -15.54 -9.83
N ALA A 84 -2.83 -16.20 -10.98
CA ALA A 84 -4.00 -16.97 -11.40
C ALA A 84 -4.23 -18.19 -10.49
N ASP A 85 -3.17 -18.92 -10.15
CA ASP A 85 -3.24 -20.07 -9.24
C ASP A 85 -3.71 -19.61 -7.83
N PHE A 86 -3.23 -18.47 -7.35
CA PHE A 86 -3.63 -17.91 -6.06
C PHE A 86 -5.11 -17.50 -6.03
N ILE A 87 -5.62 -16.79 -7.06
CA ILE A 87 -7.02 -16.36 -7.08
C ILE A 87 -7.99 -17.54 -7.15
N ILE A 88 -7.59 -18.64 -7.79
CA ILE A 88 -8.35 -19.90 -7.83
C ILE A 88 -8.35 -20.56 -6.44
N ALA A 89 -7.20 -20.63 -5.78
CA ALA A 89 -7.09 -21.13 -4.41
C ALA A 89 -7.93 -20.27 -3.44
N LEU A 90 -7.92 -18.95 -3.60
CA LEU A 90 -8.73 -18.05 -2.80
C LEU A 90 -10.23 -18.27 -3.02
N ARG A 91 -10.65 -18.53 -4.26
CA ARG A 91 -12.05 -18.86 -4.59
C ARG A 91 -12.55 -20.09 -3.85
N GLN A 92 -11.67 -21.09 -3.67
CA GLN A 92 -11.97 -22.35 -2.98
C GLN A 92 -11.71 -22.30 -1.46
N ALA A 93 -11.04 -21.24 -0.98
CA ALA A 93 -10.68 -21.12 0.43
C ALA A 93 -11.94 -21.01 1.32
N PRO A 94 -11.89 -21.55 2.54
CA PRO A 94 -12.97 -21.40 3.50
C PRO A 94 -13.12 -19.92 3.89
N VAL A 95 -14.36 -19.53 4.14
CA VAL A 95 -14.68 -18.22 4.73
C VAL A 95 -14.19 -18.21 6.18
N LEU A 96 -13.74 -17.04 6.64
CA LEU A 96 -13.41 -16.85 8.05
C LEU A 96 -14.60 -17.31 8.93
N ALA A 97 -14.36 -18.31 9.78
CA ALA A 97 -15.42 -18.94 10.57
C ALA A 97 -15.85 -18.07 11.74
N GLU A 98 -14.88 -17.54 12.49
CA GLU A 98 -15.08 -16.77 13.71
C GLU A 98 -14.26 -15.49 13.70
N ALA A 99 -14.74 -14.46 14.37
CA ALA A 99 -13.97 -13.25 14.61
C ALA A 99 -12.71 -13.58 15.44
N TYR A 100 -11.63 -12.88 15.15
CA TYR A 100 -10.37 -13.04 15.87
C TYR A 100 -9.89 -11.68 16.35
N SER A 101 -9.34 -11.64 17.54
CA SER A 101 -8.63 -10.47 18.07
C SER A 101 -7.35 -10.95 18.73
N GLY A 102 -6.22 -10.40 18.30
CA GLY A 102 -4.91 -10.81 18.79
C GLY A 102 -3.79 -10.43 17.84
N PRO A 103 -2.60 -11.07 17.97
CA PRO A 103 -1.44 -10.76 17.13
C PRO A 103 -1.67 -11.18 15.69
N ILE A 104 -1.40 -10.25 14.77
CA ILE A 104 -1.35 -10.49 13.34
C ILE A 104 0.04 -10.15 12.81
N LEU A 105 0.63 -11.10 12.09
CA LEU A 105 1.88 -10.92 11.37
C LEU A 105 1.58 -10.39 9.96
N PHE A 106 2.13 -9.24 9.61
CA PHE A 106 2.18 -8.74 8.24
C PHE A 106 3.53 -9.13 7.65
N GLU A 107 3.53 -9.82 6.50
CA GLU A 107 4.73 -10.28 5.81
C GLU A 107 4.87 -9.66 4.41
N GLY A 108 6.11 -9.37 4.01
CA GLY A 108 6.45 -8.94 2.66
C GLY A 108 5.74 -7.66 2.24
N ILE A 109 5.13 -7.69 1.06
CA ILE A 109 4.45 -6.54 0.46
C ILE A 109 3.34 -5.97 1.35
N ALA A 110 2.69 -6.78 2.19
CA ALA A 110 1.64 -6.32 3.09
C ALA A 110 2.13 -5.25 4.08
N VAL A 111 3.39 -5.33 4.52
CA VAL A 111 3.98 -4.29 5.38
C VAL A 111 4.08 -2.95 4.64
N ALA A 112 4.56 -2.98 3.40
CA ALA A 112 4.71 -1.77 2.59
C ALA A 112 3.35 -1.16 2.23
N GLU A 113 2.38 -1.99 1.84
CA GLU A 113 1.02 -1.56 1.54
C GLU A 113 0.33 -0.95 2.76
N LEU A 114 0.52 -1.57 3.95
CA LEU A 114 -0.02 -1.05 5.20
C LEU A 114 0.57 0.32 5.55
N VAL A 115 1.90 0.46 5.45
CA VAL A 115 2.60 1.73 5.68
C VAL A 115 2.12 2.79 4.69
N ALA A 116 2.07 2.47 3.38
CA ALA A 116 1.61 3.41 2.35
C ALA A 116 0.18 3.88 2.62
N GLN A 117 -0.75 2.96 2.82
CA GLN A 117 -2.17 3.27 2.96
C GLN A 117 -2.53 3.95 4.29
N LYS A 118 -1.92 3.50 5.40
CA LYS A 118 -2.27 4.03 6.73
C LYS A 118 -1.51 5.28 7.12
N LEU A 119 -0.26 5.41 6.66
CA LEU A 119 0.59 6.53 7.08
C LEU A 119 0.73 7.63 6.03
N PHE A 120 0.29 7.39 4.76
CA PHE A 120 0.45 8.39 3.70
C PHE A 120 -0.85 8.69 2.92
N ASP A 121 -1.69 7.69 2.60
CA ASP A 121 -2.86 7.92 1.73
C ASP A 121 -3.96 8.77 2.39
N ASN A 122 -4.10 8.76 3.71
CA ASN A 122 -5.19 9.42 4.45
C ASN A 122 -4.69 10.60 5.31
N ASP A 123 -3.91 11.51 4.74
CA ASP A 123 -3.36 12.68 5.44
C ASP A 123 -2.55 12.33 6.71
N GLY A 124 -1.92 11.17 6.72
CA GLY A 124 -1.13 10.70 7.85
C GLY A 124 0.13 11.54 8.06
N LEU A 125 1.27 11.10 7.49
CA LEU A 125 2.57 11.78 7.61
C LEU A 125 2.76 12.92 6.58
N ILE A 126 1.68 13.41 5.97
CA ILE A 126 1.66 14.56 5.06
C ILE A 126 0.96 15.72 5.73
N ALA A 127 1.62 16.87 5.80
CA ALA A 127 1.05 18.06 6.40
C ALA A 127 -0.16 18.58 5.61
N SER A 128 -1.27 18.76 6.27
CA SER A 128 -2.52 19.24 5.67
C SER A 128 -2.79 20.68 6.06
N ARG A 129 -3.14 21.50 5.06
CA ARG A 129 -3.60 22.86 5.29
C ARG A 129 -4.99 22.84 5.94
N GLU A 130 -5.22 23.68 6.93
CA GLU A 130 -6.57 23.89 7.42
C GLU A 130 -7.41 24.58 6.36
N PRO A 131 -8.64 24.12 6.10
CA PRO A 131 -9.54 24.80 5.17
C PRO A 131 -9.84 26.20 5.70
N VAL A 132 -9.70 27.21 4.84
CA VAL A 132 -9.99 28.63 5.17
C VAL A 132 -11.48 28.83 5.46
N TYR A 133 -12.32 27.99 4.85
CA TYR A 133 -13.75 27.93 5.09
C TYR A 133 -14.14 26.50 5.46
N ALA A 134 -14.59 26.31 6.69
CA ALA A 134 -15.18 25.07 7.11
C ALA A 134 -16.53 24.86 6.40
N VAL A 135 -16.57 24.04 5.37
CA VAL A 135 -17.83 23.41 4.94
C VAL A 135 -18.15 22.39 6.04
N GLU A 136 -19.14 22.71 6.85
CA GLU A 136 -19.42 22.11 8.18
C GLU A 136 -19.46 20.57 8.23
N ASN A 137 -19.66 19.89 7.12
CA ASN A 137 -19.83 18.44 7.08
C ASN A 137 -18.60 17.65 6.56
N GLN A 138 -17.65 18.27 5.86
CA GLN A 138 -16.44 17.58 5.36
C GLN A 138 -15.23 17.81 6.26
N SER A 139 -15.18 18.92 6.99
CA SER A 139 -14.02 19.30 7.79
C SER A 139 -13.93 18.57 9.14
N ARG A 140 -15.02 18.10 9.71
CA ARG A 140 -14.99 17.37 11.00
C ARG A 140 -14.39 15.98 10.89
N GLN A 141 -14.62 15.28 9.79
CA GLN A 141 -14.11 13.91 9.61
C GLN A 141 -12.63 13.88 9.24
N SER A 142 -12.16 14.88 8.48
CA SER A 142 -10.73 15.03 8.14
C SER A 142 -9.89 15.54 9.32
N SER A 143 -10.47 16.31 10.24
CA SER A 143 -9.74 16.88 11.39
C SER A 143 -9.46 15.85 12.50
N LEU A 144 -10.25 14.80 12.62
CA LEU A 144 -10.13 13.82 13.72
C LEU A 144 -8.91 12.90 13.60
N ASN A 145 -8.37 12.70 12.39
CA ASN A 145 -7.23 11.81 12.13
C ASN A 145 -5.91 12.56 11.82
N ARG A 146 -5.87 13.87 11.95
CA ARG A 146 -4.69 14.67 11.59
C ARG A 146 -3.54 14.45 12.56
N LEU A 147 -2.42 14.00 12.03
CA LEU A 147 -1.19 13.86 12.79
C LEU A 147 -0.52 15.20 13.12
N ASP A 148 -0.91 16.31 12.47
CA ASP A 148 -0.41 17.66 12.77
C ASP A 148 -0.48 18.00 14.27
N ALA A 149 -1.60 17.67 14.91
CA ALA A 149 -1.79 17.89 16.34
C ALA A 149 -0.93 16.97 17.23
N ARG A 150 -0.33 15.93 16.64
CA ARG A 150 0.46 14.90 17.36
C ARG A 150 1.97 15.05 17.20
N VAL A 151 2.45 16.14 16.63
CA VAL A 151 3.89 16.45 16.57
C VAL A 151 4.46 16.46 17.99
N ASN A 152 5.59 15.79 18.17
CA ASN A 152 6.24 15.48 19.45
C ASN A 152 5.49 14.48 20.36
N GLN A 153 4.47 13.80 19.83
CA GLN A 153 3.79 12.72 20.53
C GLN A 153 4.13 11.36 19.93
N ARG A 154 3.94 10.30 20.70
CA ARG A 154 4.12 8.93 20.25
C ARG A 154 2.95 8.51 19.34
N ILE A 155 3.28 8.08 18.13
CA ILE A 155 2.31 7.57 17.14
C ILE A 155 2.59 6.11 16.75
N CYS A 156 3.81 5.62 16.95
CA CYS A 156 4.23 4.24 16.67
C CYS A 156 4.90 3.60 17.88
N SER A 157 5.22 2.30 17.78
CA SER A 157 6.10 1.60 18.71
C SER A 157 7.44 2.33 18.84
N ASN A 158 8.03 2.31 20.03
CA ASN A 158 9.35 2.91 20.27
C ASN A 158 10.49 2.22 19.49
N LYS A 159 10.23 1.09 18.90
CA LYS A 159 11.16 0.37 18.01
C LYS A 159 11.11 0.88 16.56
N ILE A 160 10.09 1.64 16.18
CA ILE A 160 9.90 2.13 14.81
C ILE A 160 10.53 3.50 14.61
N THR A 161 11.33 3.62 13.55
CA THR A 161 11.83 4.89 13.01
C THR A 161 11.43 4.98 11.54
N ILE A 162 10.91 6.14 11.12
CA ILE A 162 10.47 6.42 9.74
C ILE A 162 11.21 7.66 9.24
N LYS A 163 11.87 7.52 8.09
CA LYS A 163 12.61 8.60 7.44
C LYS A 163 12.16 8.77 5.98
N ALA A 164 12.17 9.99 5.49
CA ALA A 164 12.21 10.25 4.06
C ALA A 164 13.67 10.38 3.62
N VAL A 165 14.07 9.65 2.58
CA VAL A 165 15.43 9.58 2.04
C VAL A 165 15.43 9.82 0.52
N PRO A 166 14.98 11.01 0.06
CA PRO A 166 14.58 11.24 -1.32
C PRO A 166 15.68 11.08 -2.37
N LYS A 167 16.96 11.20 -1.99
CA LYS A 167 18.08 11.28 -2.94
C LYS A 167 18.73 9.94 -3.27
N ILE A 168 18.42 8.86 -2.55
CA ILE A 168 18.99 7.55 -2.86
C ILE A 168 18.39 7.00 -4.16
N LYS A 169 19.23 6.41 -5.01
CA LYS A 169 18.83 5.92 -6.35
C LYS A 169 18.48 4.45 -6.36
N SER A 170 19.05 3.70 -5.42
CA SER A 170 18.83 2.26 -5.28
C SER A 170 18.96 1.83 -3.83
N PHE A 171 18.32 0.72 -3.50
CA PHE A 171 18.53 0.01 -2.24
C PHE A 171 18.93 -1.43 -2.57
N ASN A 172 20.11 -1.84 -2.09
CA ASN A 172 20.79 -3.03 -2.60
C ASN A 172 20.92 -2.95 -4.13
N THR A 173 20.34 -3.89 -4.86
CA THR A 173 20.34 -3.92 -6.32
C THR A 173 19.06 -3.38 -6.98
N THR A 174 18.06 -2.97 -6.18
CA THR A 174 16.77 -2.53 -6.69
C THR A 174 16.74 -1.03 -6.93
N PRO A 175 16.52 -0.56 -8.17
CA PRO A 175 16.31 0.85 -8.46
C PRO A 175 15.07 1.39 -7.75
N LEU A 176 15.11 2.65 -7.32
CA LEU A 176 14.02 3.31 -6.59
C LEU A 176 13.34 4.35 -7.48
N VAL A 177 12.04 4.20 -7.70
CA VAL A 177 11.26 5.10 -8.56
C VAL A 177 10.90 6.43 -7.89
N GLY A 178 10.96 6.46 -6.54
CA GLY A 178 10.62 7.66 -5.75
C GLY A 178 11.75 8.68 -5.61
N SER A 179 12.93 8.45 -6.21
CA SER A 179 14.11 9.30 -6.07
C SER A 179 13.95 10.68 -6.73
N PHE A 180 14.40 11.73 -6.07
CA PHE A 180 14.46 13.08 -6.64
C PHE A 180 15.49 13.95 -5.89
N GLU A 181 16.06 14.95 -6.59
CA GLU A 181 17.10 15.85 -6.05
C GLU A 181 16.54 17.21 -5.60
N VAL A 182 15.49 17.67 -6.25
CA VAL A 182 14.83 18.95 -5.99
C VAL A 182 13.34 18.78 -6.23
N ASP A 183 12.52 19.46 -5.45
CA ASP A 183 11.07 19.40 -5.58
C ASP A 183 10.53 20.36 -6.66
N ALA A 184 9.23 20.32 -6.93
CA ALA A 184 8.59 21.14 -7.96
C ALA A 184 8.55 22.65 -7.62
N GLU A 185 8.89 23.04 -6.42
CA GLU A 185 8.98 24.45 -5.98
C GLU A 185 10.43 24.95 -5.85
N GLY A 186 11.41 24.13 -6.28
CA GLY A 186 12.82 24.48 -6.24
C GLY A 186 13.48 24.26 -4.88
N VAL A 187 12.85 23.57 -3.98
CA VAL A 187 13.41 23.26 -2.66
C VAL A 187 14.20 21.97 -2.73
N VAL A 188 15.47 22.01 -2.32
CA VAL A 188 16.32 20.83 -2.21
C VAL A 188 16.01 20.14 -0.88
N PRO A 189 15.49 18.89 -0.89
CA PRO A 189 15.22 18.17 0.34
C PRO A 189 16.52 17.81 1.05
N LYS A 190 16.43 17.55 2.35
CA LYS A 190 17.53 16.94 3.11
C LYS A 190 17.80 15.53 2.62
N ASP A 191 19.04 15.06 2.78
CA ASP A 191 19.37 13.66 2.46
C ASP A 191 18.55 12.68 3.31
N GLU A 192 18.32 13.03 4.57
CA GLU A 192 17.42 12.35 5.49
C GLU A 192 16.52 13.35 6.21
N LEU A 193 15.23 13.12 6.16
CA LEU A 193 14.22 13.81 6.97
C LEU A 193 13.57 12.79 7.91
N VAL A 194 13.85 12.93 9.20
CA VAL A 194 13.26 12.04 10.22
C VAL A 194 11.81 12.46 10.47
N LEU A 195 10.87 11.66 10.02
CA LEU A 195 9.43 11.87 10.23
C LEU A 195 9.01 11.33 11.60
N VAL A 196 9.43 10.12 11.92
CA VAL A 196 9.16 9.46 13.21
C VAL A 196 10.48 8.92 13.77
N GLU A 197 10.82 9.29 14.99
CA GLU A 197 12.01 8.83 15.69
C GLU A 197 11.61 8.03 16.93
N LYS A 198 11.96 6.74 16.96
CA LYS A 198 11.63 5.84 18.08
C LYS A 198 10.16 5.99 18.50
N GLY A 199 9.27 5.98 17.51
CA GLY A 199 7.82 6.09 17.68
C GLY A 199 7.26 7.48 17.91
N ILE A 200 8.10 8.50 18.05
CA ILE A 200 7.69 9.90 18.28
C ILE A 200 7.66 10.63 16.95
N LEU A 201 6.52 11.24 16.62
CA LEU A 201 6.36 12.07 15.43
C LEU A 201 7.20 13.34 15.58
N ARG A 202 8.15 13.58 14.66
CA ARG A 202 9.01 14.75 14.68
C ARG A 202 8.55 15.83 13.73
N THR A 203 8.16 15.44 12.52
CA THR A 203 7.64 16.35 11.50
C THR A 203 6.79 15.60 10.49
N LEU A 204 6.22 16.34 9.55
CA LEU A 204 5.41 15.85 8.44
C LEU A 204 6.02 16.29 7.13
N ILE A 205 5.76 15.54 6.06
CA ILE A 205 6.07 15.95 4.68
C ILE A 205 5.33 17.24 4.36
N ASN A 206 6.04 18.27 3.87
CA ASN A 206 5.47 19.59 3.59
C ASN A 206 6.06 20.22 2.31
N ASP A 207 5.26 21.07 1.67
CA ASP A 207 5.64 21.98 0.60
C ASP A 207 5.83 23.42 1.15
N ARG A 208 5.86 24.43 0.30
CA ARG A 208 5.97 25.85 0.71
C ARG A 208 4.70 26.38 1.40
N VAL A 209 3.60 25.65 1.38
CA VAL A 209 2.39 26.08 2.08
C VAL A 209 2.50 25.74 3.56
N PRO A 210 2.63 26.75 4.45
CA PRO A 210 2.77 26.50 5.86
C PRO A 210 1.49 25.90 6.45
N THR A 211 1.68 25.01 7.42
CA THR A 211 0.61 24.48 8.26
C THR A 211 0.78 24.93 9.69
N LEU A 212 -0.15 24.59 10.57
CA LEU A 212 -0.12 25.04 11.95
C LEU A 212 1.17 24.62 12.69
N LYS A 213 1.67 23.43 12.43
CA LYS A 213 2.82 22.80 13.10
C LYS A 213 4.08 22.71 12.24
N VAL A 214 3.94 22.66 10.93
CA VAL A 214 5.06 22.60 9.99
C VAL A 214 5.04 23.88 9.18
N LYS A 215 5.92 24.82 9.52
CA LYS A 215 5.93 26.17 8.97
C LYS A 215 6.71 26.27 7.66
N GLU A 216 7.73 25.45 7.50
CA GLU A 216 8.67 25.52 6.38
C GLU A 216 8.49 24.33 5.45
N SER A 217 8.81 24.55 4.17
CA SER A 217 8.95 23.46 3.21
C SER A 217 10.12 22.56 3.61
N ASN A 218 9.95 21.27 3.45
CA ASN A 218 11.03 20.28 3.57
C ASN A 218 11.35 19.61 2.23
N GLY A 219 10.95 20.25 1.13
CA GLY A 219 11.30 19.85 -0.22
C GLY A 219 10.51 18.64 -0.74
N HIS A 220 9.23 18.57 -0.43
CA HIS A 220 8.37 17.44 -0.85
C HIS A 220 7.13 17.88 -1.64
N SER A 221 7.22 18.99 -2.37
CA SER A 221 6.28 19.33 -3.44
C SER A 221 6.66 18.54 -4.69
N ARG A 222 6.03 17.40 -4.91
CA ARG A 222 6.43 16.47 -5.97
C ARG A 222 5.64 16.72 -7.26
N PRO A 223 6.32 16.72 -8.45
CA PRO A 223 5.60 16.67 -9.71
C PRO A 223 4.74 15.39 -9.79
N ALA A 224 3.52 15.54 -10.24
CA ALA A 224 2.55 14.45 -10.33
C ALA A 224 1.76 14.54 -11.64
N TRP A 225 1.42 13.38 -12.22
CA TRP A 225 0.55 13.30 -13.38
C TRP A 225 -0.91 13.38 -12.97
N SER A 226 -1.67 14.28 -13.58
CA SER A 226 -3.13 14.34 -13.40
C SER A 226 -3.83 13.35 -14.31
N GLU A 227 -5.08 13.01 -13.98
CA GLU A 227 -5.95 12.19 -14.85
C GLU A 227 -6.14 12.81 -16.25
N GLY A 228 -5.99 14.13 -16.38
CA GLY A 228 -6.02 14.85 -17.66
C GLY A 228 -4.71 14.80 -18.46
N GLY A 229 -3.69 14.09 -17.98
CA GLY A 229 -2.41 13.91 -18.68
C GLY A 229 -1.44 15.10 -18.58
N TYR A 230 -1.72 16.11 -17.75
CA TYR A 230 -0.80 17.23 -17.50
C TYR A 230 -0.11 17.12 -16.17
N LEU A 231 1.08 17.71 -16.08
CA LEU A 231 1.84 17.78 -14.85
C LEU A 231 1.27 18.84 -13.90
N THR A 232 1.18 18.48 -12.65
CA THR A 232 0.88 19.36 -11.52
C THR A 232 1.87 19.07 -10.40
N SER A 233 1.71 19.71 -9.26
CA SER A 233 2.50 19.39 -8.07
C SER A 233 1.59 19.07 -6.88
N GLN A 234 2.08 18.18 -6.03
CA GLN A 234 1.40 17.87 -4.76
C GLN A 234 2.39 17.49 -3.67
N LYS A 235 1.98 17.67 -2.43
CA LYS A 235 2.72 17.10 -1.28
C LYS A 235 2.66 15.59 -1.32
N ALA A 236 3.82 14.96 -1.43
CA ALA A 236 3.90 13.51 -1.50
C ALA A 236 5.26 12.97 -1.05
N PRO A 237 5.32 11.73 -0.57
CA PRO A 237 6.59 11.06 -0.30
C PRO A 237 7.36 10.82 -1.60
N GLY A 238 8.68 10.70 -1.47
CA GLY A 238 9.55 10.15 -2.50
C GLY A 238 9.94 8.72 -2.14
N ILE A 239 10.98 8.61 -1.32
CA ILE A 239 11.42 7.34 -0.75
C ILE A 239 11.23 7.39 0.75
N ILE A 240 10.49 6.42 1.27
CA ILE A 240 10.23 6.26 2.70
C ILE A 240 10.94 5.01 3.18
N GLN A 241 11.77 5.16 4.20
CA GLN A 241 12.42 4.06 4.88
C GLN A 241 11.83 3.89 6.28
N VAL A 242 11.36 2.70 6.56
CA VAL A 242 10.90 2.25 7.88
C VAL A 242 11.91 1.26 8.43
N SER A 243 12.32 1.43 9.66
CA SER A 243 13.20 0.48 10.35
C SER A 243 12.61 0.09 11.69
N TYR A 244 12.90 -1.14 12.11
CA TYR A 244 12.56 -1.67 13.42
C TYR A 244 13.86 -1.94 14.19
N ALA A 245 14.00 -1.37 15.38
CA ALA A 245 15.17 -1.56 16.22
C ALA A 245 15.15 -2.95 16.85
N ASP A 246 16.33 -3.59 16.91
CA ASP A 246 16.54 -4.94 17.47
C ASP A 246 15.68 -6.02 16.77
N GLY A 247 15.46 -5.85 15.45
CA GLY A 247 14.71 -6.80 14.64
C GLY A 247 15.42 -8.15 14.51
N GLN A 248 14.63 -9.19 14.32
CA GLN A 248 15.15 -10.55 14.07
C GLN A 248 15.50 -10.72 12.58
N PRO A 249 16.55 -11.49 12.23
CA PRO A 249 16.79 -11.87 10.84
C PRO A 249 15.60 -12.63 10.24
N LEU A 250 15.32 -12.41 8.96
CA LEU A 250 14.20 -13.05 8.25
C LEU A 250 14.16 -14.57 8.41
N ALA A 251 15.32 -15.21 8.34
CA ALA A 251 15.46 -16.67 8.46
C ALA A 251 14.93 -17.25 9.79
N SER A 252 14.96 -16.47 10.87
CA SER A 252 14.51 -16.88 12.21
C SER A 252 13.23 -16.18 12.65
N PHE A 253 12.88 -15.06 12.00
CA PHE A 253 11.81 -14.18 12.44
C PHE A 253 10.46 -14.89 12.61
N ARG A 254 10.03 -15.64 11.60
CA ARG A 254 8.75 -16.35 11.66
C ARG A 254 8.70 -17.42 12.75
N LYS A 255 9.81 -18.15 12.94
CA LYS A 255 9.90 -19.16 14.01
C LYS A 255 9.77 -18.50 15.39
N GLU A 256 10.38 -17.35 15.57
CA GLU A 256 10.29 -16.59 16.82
C GLU A 256 8.87 -16.08 17.09
N VAL A 257 8.19 -15.58 16.05
CA VAL A 257 6.77 -15.16 16.15
C VAL A 257 5.88 -16.31 16.60
N LEU A 258 6.04 -17.50 16.00
CA LEU A 258 5.27 -18.68 16.39
C LEU A 258 5.63 -19.17 17.80
N ARG A 259 6.90 -19.08 18.19
CA ARG A 259 7.34 -19.43 19.55
C ARG A 259 6.67 -18.53 20.59
N GLU A 260 6.71 -17.20 20.38
CA GLU A 260 6.07 -16.25 21.30
C GLU A 260 4.55 -16.43 21.35
N ALA A 261 3.92 -16.74 20.21
CA ALA A 261 2.50 -17.08 20.18
C ALA A 261 2.19 -18.34 21.01
N ALA A 262 3.07 -19.37 20.95
CA ALA A 262 2.94 -20.56 21.76
C ALA A 262 3.11 -20.26 23.27
N ASP A 263 4.11 -19.45 23.62
CA ASP A 263 4.38 -19.03 25.00
C ASP A 263 3.19 -18.24 25.59
N ASN A 264 2.45 -17.51 24.74
CA ASN A 264 1.23 -16.79 25.08
C ASN A 264 -0.04 -17.69 25.06
N GLY A 265 0.12 -19.01 24.83
CA GLY A 265 -0.98 -19.97 24.84
C GLY A 265 -1.93 -19.90 23.64
N LEU A 266 -1.50 -19.31 22.52
CA LEU A 266 -2.30 -19.22 21.31
C LEU A 266 -2.24 -20.53 20.51
N ASP A 267 -3.38 -21.01 20.02
CA ASP A 267 -3.44 -22.16 19.13
C ASP A 267 -3.17 -21.79 17.67
N SER A 268 -3.53 -20.57 17.27
CA SER A 268 -3.30 -20.07 15.93
C SER A 268 -3.13 -18.55 15.92
N ILE A 269 -2.40 -18.05 14.89
CA ILE A 269 -2.30 -16.62 14.57
C ILE A 269 -2.73 -16.41 13.12
N TYR A 270 -2.89 -15.15 12.73
CA TYR A 270 -3.12 -14.81 11.34
C TYR A 270 -1.90 -14.13 10.73
N VAL A 271 -1.65 -14.45 9.45
CA VAL A 271 -0.56 -13.88 8.65
C VAL A 271 -1.18 -13.21 7.43
N VAL A 272 -0.90 -11.92 7.24
CA VAL A 272 -1.35 -11.14 6.08
C VAL A 272 -0.16 -10.90 5.17
N ARG A 273 -0.25 -11.35 3.90
CA ARG A 273 0.80 -11.20 2.89
C ARG A 273 0.49 -10.18 1.81
N LYS A 274 -0.79 -9.76 1.71
CA LYS A 274 -1.22 -8.78 0.73
C LYS A 274 -2.47 -8.05 1.19
N LEU A 275 -2.50 -6.76 0.93
CA LEU A 275 -3.65 -5.91 1.18
C LEU A 275 -4.28 -5.47 -0.13
N GLN A 276 -5.55 -5.12 -0.06
CA GLN A 276 -6.25 -4.53 -1.18
C GLN A 276 -5.68 -3.15 -1.50
N LYS A 277 -5.44 -2.89 -2.77
CA LYS A 277 -4.99 -1.60 -3.28
C LYS A 277 -5.99 -1.06 -4.29
N GLN A 278 -6.24 0.25 -4.24
CA GLN A 278 -6.99 0.90 -5.31
C GLN A 278 -6.16 0.88 -6.59
N ASN A 279 -6.78 0.41 -7.67
CA ASN A 279 -6.16 0.39 -8.98
C ASN A 279 -6.55 1.66 -9.77
N PRO A 280 -5.60 2.54 -10.10
CA PRO A 280 -5.90 3.75 -10.88
C PRO A 280 -6.38 3.46 -12.32
N GLY A 281 -6.18 2.26 -12.83
CA GLY A 281 -6.57 1.86 -14.20
C GLY A 281 -7.86 1.03 -14.31
N MET A 282 -8.55 0.74 -13.22
CA MET A 282 -9.83 0.01 -13.29
C MET A 282 -10.98 0.94 -13.72
N ASN A 283 -11.79 0.46 -14.67
CA ASN A 283 -13.03 1.12 -15.03
C ASN A 283 -13.89 1.33 -13.78
N ARG A 284 -14.36 2.57 -13.57
CA ARG A 284 -15.10 3.03 -12.39
C ARG A 284 -16.30 2.14 -12.03
N GLU A 285 -16.91 1.46 -13.02
CA GLU A 285 -18.06 0.59 -12.80
C GLU A 285 -17.67 -0.78 -12.23
N MET A 286 -16.59 -1.40 -12.72
CA MET A 286 -16.03 -2.63 -12.14
C MET A 286 -15.49 -2.35 -10.75
N TYR A 287 -14.90 -1.17 -10.55
CA TYR A 287 -14.39 -0.72 -9.26
C TYR A 287 -15.54 -0.47 -8.28
N ALA A 288 -16.67 0.13 -8.71
CA ALA A 288 -17.80 0.40 -7.84
C ALA A 288 -18.48 -0.88 -7.34
N ALA A 289 -18.47 -1.96 -8.13
CA ALA A 289 -18.98 -3.26 -7.70
C ALA A 289 -18.04 -3.92 -6.67
N ALA A 290 -16.72 -3.86 -6.88
CA ALA A 290 -15.71 -4.39 -5.96
C ALA A 290 -15.49 -3.46 -4.74
N ALA A 291 -15.43 -2.15 -4.94
CA ALA A 291 -15.13 -1.16 -3.89
C ALA A 291 -16.28 -0.95 -2.89
N ARG A 292 -17.51 -1.31 -3.23
CA ARG A 292 -18.61 -1.32 -2.26
C ARG A 292 -18.45 -2.42 -1.21
N SER A 293 -17.60 -3.41 -1.48
CA SER A 293 -17.37 -4.55 -0.58
C SER A 293 -16.14 -4.39 0.30
N TYR A 294 -15.16 -3.56 -0.10
CA TYR A 294 -13.87 -3.50 0.60
C TYR A 294 -13.42 -2.06 0.81
N ALA A 295 -13.36 -1.65 2.07
CA ALA A 295 -12.61 -0.46 2.46
C ALA A 295 -11.11 -0.67 2.16
N GLN A 296 -10.38 0.42 1.89
CA GLN A 296 -8.92 0.38 1.74
C GLN A 296 -8.26 -0.38 2.89
N SER A 297 -7.14 -1.03 2.61
CA SER A 297 -6.35 -1.80 3.58
C SER A 297 -6.97 -3.11 4.06
N GLN A 298 -7.97 -3.67 3.38
CA GLN A 298 -8.46 -5.00 3.73
C GLN A 298 -7.51 -6.09 3.22
N PRO A 299 -7.38 -7.23 3.93
CA PRO A 299 -6.51 -8.31 3.50
C PRO A 299 -7.08 -9.04 2.28
N ILE A 300 -6.21 -9.31 1.29
CA ILE A 300 -6.48 -10.22 0.16
C ILE A 300 -5.89 -11.60 0.45
N ALA A 301 -4.60 -11.64 0.80
CA ALA A 301 -3.90 -12.88 1.13
C ALA A 301 -3.75 -12.95 2.65
N ILE A 302 -4.65 -13.67 3.31
CA ILE A 302 -4.65 -13.90 4.75
C ILE A 302 -4.69 -15.40 5.03
N TYR A 303 -3.84 -15.82 5.95
CA TYR A 303 -3.66 -17.22 6.33
C TYR A 303 -3.85 -17.38 7.82
N ARG A 304 -4.62 -18.39 8.22
CA ARG A 304 -4.59 -18.92 9.58
C ARG A 304 -3.40 -19.85 9.70
N VAL A 305 -2.55 -19.63 10.68
CA VAL A 305 -1.35 -20.46 10.92
C VAL A 305 -1.47 -21.13 12.27
N LEU A 306 -1.42 -22.45 12.28
CA LEU A 306 -1.42 -23.24 13.51
C LEU A 306 -0.07 -23.11 14.20
N VAL A 307 -0.07 -22.65 15.44
CA VAL A 307 1.16 -22.32 16.19
C VAL A 307 2.03 -23.57 16.41
N LYS A 308 1.42 -24.72 16.69
CA LYS A 308 2.14 -25.99 16.99
C LYS A 308 2.83 -26.61 15.78
N THR A 309 2.20 -26.54 14.61
CA THR A 309 2.67 -27.21 13.38
C THR A 309 3.27 -26.26 12.36
N GLY A 310 2.92 -24.97 12.43
CA GLY A 310 3.23 -23.98 11.39
C GLY A 310 2.41 -24.18 10.11
N GLU A 311 1.41 -25.06 10.11
CA GLU A 311 0.51 -25.30 8.98
C GLU A 311 -0.30 -24.06 8.66
N GLU A 312 -0.39 -23.71 7.37
CA GLU A 312 -1.07 -22.54 6.87
C GLU A 312 -2.37 -22.92 6.16
N GLN A 313 -3.43 -22.24 6.50
CA GLN A 313 -4.71 -22.34 5.81
C GLN A 313 -5.08 -20.96 5.25
N LEU A 314 -5.17 -20.84 3.91
CA LEU A 314 -5.72 -19.66 3.27
C LEU A 314 -7.19 -19.50 3.68
N VAL A 315 -7.59 -18.28 4.05
CA VAL A 315 -8.99 -17.95 4.38
C VAL A 315 -9.42 -16.74 3.57
N ARG A 316 -10.72 -16.62 3.31
CA ARG A 316 -11.31 -15.49 2.59
C ARG A 316 -12.40 -14.80 3.40
N SER A 317 -12.89 -13.69 2.90
CA SER A 317 -13.92 -12.86 3.55
C SER A 317 -13.50 -12.35 4.93
N ALA A 318 -12.21 -12.28 5.22
CA ALA A 318 -11.70 -11.66 6.44
C ALA A 318 -11.53 -10.16 6.21
N VAL A 319 -12.08 -9.34 7.09
CA VAL A 319 -11.92 -7.88 7.07
C VAL A 319 -11.45 -7.38 8.42
N PHE A 320 -10.63 -6.33 8.43
CA PHE A 320 -10.31 -5.66 9.68
C PHE A 320 -11.56 -4.95 10.18
N SER A 321 -11.94 -5.20 11.43
CA SER A 321 -13.06 -4.49 12.08
C SER A 321 -12.74 -3.00 12.16
N GLU A 322 -11.53 -2.68 12.65
CA GLU A 322 -10.93 -1.36 12.63
C GLU A 322 -9.41 -1.50 12.56
N PHE A 323 -8.74 -0.60 11.84
CA PHE A 323 -7.28 -0.52 11.83
C PHE A 323 -6.84 0.96 11.83
N PRO A 324 -6.98 1.66 12.98
CA PRO A 324 -6.52 3.04 13.12
C PRO A 324 -4.99 3.12 13.21
N ILE A 325 -4.43 4.31 12.97
CA ILE A 325 -2.98 4.57 13.13
C ILE A 325 -2.48 4.20 14.54
N ALA A 326 -3.37 4.23 15.54
CA ALA A 326 -3.03 3.84 16.90
C ALA A 326 -2.48 2.40 17.02
N ASN A 327 -2.86 1.49 16.12
CA ASN A 327 -2.34 0.12 16.09
C ASN A 327 -0.82 0.08 15.85
N PHE A 328 -0.24 1.08 15.18
CA PHE A 328 1.22 1.17 15.01
C PHE A 328 1.98 1.32 16.35
N LYS A 329 1.33 1.74 17.41
CA LYS A 329 1.92 1.75 18.76
C LYS A 329 2.08 0.35 19.35
N ARG A 330 1.33 -0.62 18.82
CA ARG A 330 1.28 -2.01 19.29
C ARG A 330 2.06 -2.96 18.39
N ILE A 331 3.06 -2.46 17.67
CA ILE A 331 4.03 -3.29 16.97
C ILE A 331 4.99 -3.84 18.02
N THR A 332 5.00 -5.15 18.18
CA THR A 332 5.76 -5.87 19.22
C THR A 332 7.02 -6.51 18.69
N GLN A 333 6.99 -7.01 17.44
CA GLN A 333 8.12 -7.64 16.78
C GLN A 333 8.30 -7.11 15.37
N GLY A 334 9.54 -7.15 14.88
CA GLY A 334 9.88 -6.74 13.52
C GLY A 334 11.08 -7.49 12.97
N CYS A 335 11.07 -7.68 11.65
CA CYS A 335 12.19 -8.22 10.92
C CYS A 335 13.29 -7.15 10.74
N ALA A 336 14.55 -7.54 10.87
CA ALA A 336 15.70 -6.69 10.60
C ALA A 336 15.91 -6.48 9.09
N ASP A 337 15.62 -7.51 8.30
CA ASP A 337 15.79 -7.48 6.86
C ASP A 337 14.75 -6.60 6.21
N LEU A 338 15.21 -5.71 5.31
CA LEU A 338 14.35 -4.76 4.61
C LEU A 338 14.08 -5.22 3.17
N MET A 339 12.94 -4.81 2.65
CA MET A 339 12.56 -4.98 1.25
C MET A 339 12.16 -3.66 0.60
N VAL A 340 12.24 -3.62 -0.72
CA VAL A 340 11.79 -2.47 -1.52
C VAL A 340 10.42 -2.77 -2.10
N TYR A 341 9.54 -1.79 -2.02
CA TYR A 341 8.25 -1.74 -2.71
C TYR A 341 8.15 -0.46 -3.53
N ASN A 342 8.35 -0.58 -4.84
CA ASN A 342 8.12 0.49 -5.80
C ASN A 342 6.65 0.52 -6.21
N THR A 343 6.04 1.68 -6.16
CA THR A 343 4.60 1.82 -6.40
C THR A 343 4.25 3.20 -6.94
N VAL A 344 2.98 3.38 -7.27
CA VAL A 344 2.40 4.68 -7.59
C VAL A 344 1.54 5.13 -6.40
N PHE A 345 1.81 6.34 -5.94
CA PHE A 345 1.00 7.04 -4.97
C PHE A 345 -0.05 7.87 -5.72
N SER A 346 -1.31 7.66 -5.39
CA SER A 346 -2.43 8.37 -6.03
C SER A 346 -3.21 9.16 -5.00
N ARG A 347 -3.39 10.45 -5.24
CA ARG A 347 -4.15 11.33 -4.35
C ARG A 347 -4.81 12.46 -5.15
N GLY A 348 -6.10 12.71 -4.92
CA GLY A 348 -6.79 13.85 -5.53
C GLY A 348 -6.78 13.88 -7.06
N GLY A 349 -6.84 12.72 -7.72
CA GLY A 349 -6.79 12.62 -9.19
C GLY A 349 -5.41 12.80 -9.79
N THR A 350 -4.35 12.70 -8.97
CA THR A 350 -2.96 12.74 -9.42
C THR A 350 -2.21 11.47 -9.03
N ALA A 351 -1.19 11.14 -9.78
CA ALA A 351 -0.35 9.96 -9.54
C ALA A 351 1.14 10.29 -9.69
N LEU A 352 1.97 9.70 -8.85
CA LEU A 352 3.44 9.85 -8.91
C LEU A 352 4.14 8.61 -8.36
N PRO A 353 5.38 8.33 -8.86
CA PRO A 353 6.16 7.21 -8.37
C PRO A 353 6.69 7.45 -6.95
N VAL A 354 6.59 6.42 -6.12
CA VAL A 354 7.12 6.39 -4.75
C VAL A 354 7.77 5.05 -4.46
N SER A 355 8.69 5.03 -3.50
CA SER A 355 9.35 3.81 -3.04
C SER A 355 9.25 3.70 -1.53
N PHE A 356 8.93 2.50 -1.05
CA PHE A 356 8.96 2.16 0.36
C PHE A 356 10.04 1.12 0.62
N ILE A 357 10.89 1.37 1.60
CA ILE A 357 11.89 0.43 2.12
C ILE A 357 11.40 0.07 3.52
N VAL A 358 10.96 -1.16 3.70
CA VAL A 358 10.27 -1.57 4.93
C VAL A 358 10.79 -2.92 5.44
N PRO A 359 10.64 -3.21 6.75
CA PRO A 359 10.88 -4.56 7.28
C PRO A 359 10.07 -5.61 6.53
N GLN A 360 10.66 -6.78 6.29
CA GLN A 360 9.97 -7.88 5.64
C GLN A 360 8.88 -8.54 6.50
N GLY A 361 8.80 -8.18 7.78
CA GLY A 361 7.75 -8.61 8.67
C GLY A 361 7.56 -7.67 9.85
N LEU A 362 6.32 -7.45 10.25
CA LEU A 362 5.92 -6.73 11.46
C LEU A 362 4.75 -7.45 12.14
N VAL A 363 4.84 -7.65 13.45
CA VAL A 363 3.73 -8.18 14.26
C VAL A 363 3.02 -7.03 14.95
N PHE A 364 1.71 -6.96 14.74
CA PHE A 364 0.81 -6.07 15.45
C PHE A 364 0.04 -6.88 16.48
N ASP A 365 0.09 -6.49 17.74
CA ASP A 365 -0.43 -7.24 18.87
C ASP A 365 -1.93 -6.91 18.97
N ASP A 366 -2.76 -6.60 18.81
CA ASP A 366 -4.15 -6.25 19.01
C ASP A 366 -4.81 -5.75 17.70
N VAL A 367 -5.00 -6.69 16.81
CA VAL A 367 -5.74 -6.47 15.58
C VAL A 367 -6.95 -7.38 15.54
N SER A 368 -8.10 -6.79 15.23
CA SER A 368 -9.36 -7.55 15.13
C SER A 368 -9.76 -7.74 13.68
N ILE A 369 -10.05 -8.98 13.33
CA ILE A 369 -10.64 -9.36 12.05
C ILE A 369 -12.00 -10.03 12.28
N GLU A 370 -12.90 -9.77 11.36
CA GLU A 370 -14.23 -10.36 11.35
C GLU A 370 -14.62 -10.83 9.95
N LYS A 371 -15.69 -11.60 9.87
CA LYS A 371 -16.26 -12.03 8.60
C LYS A 371 -16.86 -10.83 7.87
N GLY A 372 -16.36 -10.55 6.66
CA GLY A 372 -16.91 -9.55 5.77
C GLY A 372 -18.34 -9.88 5.35
N LYS A 373 -19.16 -8.86 5.11
CA LYS A 373 -20.51 -9.02 4.58
C LYS A 373 -20.42 -9.39 3.10
N ILE A 374 -20.75 -10.63 2.78
CA ILE A 374 -20.87 -11.09 1.38
C ILE A 374 -22.20 -10.55 0.84
N THR A 375 -22.13 -9.53 0.01
CA THR A 375 -23.29 -9.03 -0.70
C THR A 375 -23.38 -9.84 -1.99
N LYS A 376 -24.33 -10.78 -2.08
CA LYS A 376 -24.59 -11.50 -3.34
C LYS A 376 -25.13 -10.49 -4.36
N PRO A 377 -24.35 -10.05 -5.35
CA PRO A 377 -24.96 -9.36 -6.48
C PRO A 377 -25.87 -10.39 -7.14
N LYS A 378 -27.16 -10.10 -7.29
CA LYS A 378 -28.02 -10.85 -8.20
C LYS A 378 -27.44 -10.60 -9.59
N LEU A 379 -26.54 -11.47 -10.04
CA LEU A 379 -26.14 -11.51 -11.43
C LEU A 379 -27.44 -11.80 -12.22
N ARG A 380 -27.96 -10.77 -12.88
CA ARG A 380 -28.93 -10.98 -13.96
C ARG A 380 -28.13 -11.65 -15.08
N LEU A 381 -28.09 -12.98 -15.09
CA LEU A 381 -27.70 -13.75 -16.25
C LEU A 381 -28.74 -13.41 -17.32
N VAL A 382 -28.45 -12.42 -18.13
CA VAL A 382 -29.15 -12.19 -19.37
C VAL A 382 -28.62 -13.26 -20.33
N PRO A 383 -29.43 -14.24 -20.78
CA PRO A 383 -28.99 -15.22 -21.75
C PRO A 383 -28.40 -14.45 -22.94
N ASN A 384 -27.24 -14.88 -23.42
CA ASN A 384 -26.66 -14.28 -24.61
C ASN A 384 -27.67 -14.40 -25.75
N PRO A 385 -28.20 -13.28 -26.28
CA PRO A 385 -29.25 -13.35 -27.33
C PRO A 385 -28.78 -14.03 -28.61
N VAL A 386 -27.47 -14.18 -28.82
CA VAL A 386 -26.88 -14.91 -29.94
C VAL A 386 -26.97 -16.42 -29.72
N LEU A 387 -26.93 -16.90 -28.47
CA LEU A 387 -27.06 -18.34 -28.14
C LEU A 387 -28.51 -18.79 -27.91
N ALA A 388 -29.45 -17.86 -27.83
CA ALA A 388 -30.88 -18.16 -27.66
C ALA A 388 -31.61 -18.46 -28.97
N ARG A 389 -30.90 -18.58 -30.10
CA ARG A 389 -31.47 -18.82 -31.42
C ARG A 389 -31.14 -20.21 -31.98
N HIS A 390 -31.04 -21.24 -31.14
CA HIS A 390 -31.00 -22.63 -31.61
C HIS A 390 -31.89 -23.51 -30.74
#